data_e415c54aa4d191bd26a3f57a3feae1a6
#
_entry.id   e415c54aa4d191bd26a3f57a3feae1a6
#
_cell.length_a   1.000
_cell.length_b   1.000
_cell.length_c   1.000
_cell.angle_alpha   90.00
_cell.angle_beta   90.00
_cell.angle_gamma   90.00
#
_symmetry.space_group_name_H-M   'P 1'
#
loop_
_entity.id
_entity.type
_entity.pdbx_description
1 polymer ?
#
loop_
_entity_poly.entity_id
_entity_poly.type
_entity_poly.pdbx_seq_one_letter_code
_entity_poly.pdbx_strand_id
1 'polypeptide(L)'
;MRMRDWLDRELGARRVGLFFVLATFAYVLPLILADYPYIDDNWRSLAAGTGWAGEGRLFTQLFYNWLTFSGAAPNIFPLPLLLATLAMAWALTRLTFNYFAAPTLSHCLVVLGFWYNPFFLQNLSYQYDGPAMTLSLVAVIGAVTFRSASRVQTLTVPALLIALGLGLYQISINVFVGLCCLELLRCAHERQPDWPQMIGCKLAQLALAWLIYGATAYAYMNQNRSDFLNWAADPLLQVGSNIGRVLEKILLLFHGGFAWVFAALLLTAIAGSVLIGWRVIERQTTRMQRAGFGFLCLLSVALIFLLVPGAALVFRDFNEGARTLMGFSVLLLLLFYLSHLVLTRVHRRLPLLLLIPLLAMLSLSFAYGRVLVLQKTFATAALNALSYDIASRPALREAKRIYLSVTYSDHWLTAAAGSFRQLPALHYLLNTDYYMLAENLPKVGISNVVAERERRNATRVGYQGFAPVVDSLYYRIYLLGDYGFIVMKEPAPVVELRW
;
A
#
# COMPACT_ATOMS: atom_id res chain seq x y z
N MET A 1 -22.28 -14.45 33.51
CA MET A 1 -21.31 -13.39 33.23
C MET A 1 -21.94 -12.45 32.19
N ARG A 2 -22.32 -11.22 32.61
CA ARG A 2 -23.08 -10.33 31.71
C ARG A 2 -22.16 -9.84 30.56
N MET A 3 -22.64 -9.85 29.32
CA MET A 3 -21.95 -9.34 28.12
C MET A 3 -21.38 -7.90 28.34
N ARG A 4 -21.90 -7.20 29.34
CA ARG A 4 -21.47 -5.86 29.80
C ARG A 4 -20.04 -5.80 30.36
N ASP A 5 -19.56 -6.88 31.02
CA ASP A 5 -18.26 -6.90 31.67
C ASP A 5 -17.11 -7.31 30.75
N TRP A 6 -17.43 -7.90 29.61
CA TRP A 6 -16.44 -8.40 28.66
C TRP A 6 -15.79 -7.29 27.83
N LEU A 7 -16.55 -6.23 27.47
CA LEU A 7 -16.07 -5.13 26.62
C LEU A 7 -15.08 -4.20 27.34
N ASP A 8 -15.24 -4.05 28.65
CA ASP A 8 -14.39 -3.21 29.50
C ASP A 8 -13.19 -3.98 30.11
N ARG A 9 -13.10 -5.28 29.80
CA ARG A 9 -12.08 -6.15 30.37
C ARG A 9 -10.72 -5.92 29.71
N GLU A 10 -9.68 -5.84 30.53
CA GLU A 10 -8.29 -5.89 30.04
C GLU A 10 -8.00 -7.21 29.32
N LEU A 11 -7.35 -7.10 28.17
CA LEU A 11 -7.01 -8.22 27.31
C LEU A 11 -5.54 -8.59 27.50
N GLY A 12 -5.28 -9.85 27.84
CA GLY A 12 -3.92 -10.38 27.84
C GLY A 12 -3.38 -10.55 26.41
N ALA A 13 -2.05 -10.65 26.27
CA ALA A 13 -1.33 -10.70 25.00
C ALA A 13 -1.88 -11.77 24.03
N ARG A 14 -2.25 -12.95 24.51
CA ARG A 14 -2.84 -14.04 23.69
C ARG A 14 -4.16 -13.61 23.04
N ARG A 15 -5.03 -12.89 23.76
CA ARG A 15 -6.34 -12.44 23.24
C ARG A 15 -6.17 -11.31 22.24
N VAL A 16 -5.27 -10.36 22.53
CA VAL A 16 -4.91 -9.28 21.62
C VAL A 16 -4.30 -9.86 20.34
N GLY A 17 -3.39 -10.81 20.45
CA GLY A 17 -2.80 -11.50 19.31
C GLY A 17 -3.83 -12.23 18.46
N LEU A 18 -4.74 -12.99 19.07
CA LEU A 18 -5.82 -13.69 18.35
C LEU A 18 -6.76 -12.70 17.64
N PHE A 19 -7.11 -11.58 18.28
CA PHE A 19 -7.89 -10.53 17.65
C PHE A 19 -7.20 -10.02 16.37
N PHE A 20 -5.90 -9.70 16.45
CA PHE A 20 -5.17 -9.20 15.27
C PHE A 20 -4.99 -10.28 14.20
N VAL A 21 -4.73 -11.53 14.56
CA VAL A 21 -4.68 -12.60 13.57
C VAL A 21 -5.99 -12.65 12.79
N LEU A 22 -7.13 -12.75 13.46
CA LEU A 22 -8.44 -12.82 12.78
C LEU A 22 -8.72 -11.56 11.94
N ALA A 23 -8.47 -10.38 12.50
CA ALA A 23 -8.77 -9.12 11.82
C ALA A 23 -7.84 -8.87 10.61
N THR A 24 -6.53 -9.15 10.73
CA THR A 24 -5.60 -8.94 9.61
C THR A 24 -5.87 -9.91 8.47
N PHE A 25 -6.17 -11.18 8.78
CA PHE A 25 -6.53 -12.16 7.75
C PHE A 25 -7.87 -11.83 7.11
N ALA A 26 -8.87 -11.34 7.85
CA ALA A 26 -10.14 -10.89 7.27
C ALA A 26 -9.93 -9.79 6.21
N TYR A 27 -8.96 -8.89 6.41
CA TYR A 27 -8.67 -7.79 5.48
C TYR A 27 -7.99 -8.24 4.19
N VAL A 28 -7.12 -9.26 4.24
CA VAL A 28 -6.40 -9.77 3.06
C VAL A 28 -7.14 -10.91 2.35
N LEU A 29 -8.13 -11.52 3.00
CA LEU A 29 -8.88 -12.65 2.46
C LEU A 29 -9.45 -12.40 1.05
N PRO A 30 -10.08 -11.24 0.75
CA PRO A 30 -10.62 -10.99 -0.58
C PRO A 30 -9.56 -11.01 -1.70
N LEU A 31 -8.33 -10.58 -1.40
CA LEU A 31 -7.22 -10.59 -2.36
C LEU A 31 -6.70 -12.00 -2.59
N ILE A 32 -6.60 -12.80 -1.51
CA ILE A 32 -6.22 -14.22 -1.60
C ILE A 32 -7.24 -14.97 -2.47
N LEU A 33 -8.54 -14.75 -2.23
CA LEU A 33 -9.61 -15.38 -2.99
C LEU A 33 -9.67 -14.92 -4.45
N ALA A 34 -9.32 -13.66 -4.73
CA ALA A 34 -9.26 -13.15 -6.10
C ALA A 34 -8.13 -13.81 -6.89
N ASP A 35 -7.00 -14.07 -6.23
CA ASP A 35 -5.82 -14.68 -6.87
C ASP A 35 -5.53 -14.04 -8.24
N TYR A 36 -5.41 -12.70 -8.27
CA TYR A 36 -5.19 -11.93 -9.48
C TYR A 36 -3.72 -11.51 -9.57
N PRO A 37 -2.96 -11.99 -10.57
CA PRO A 37 -1.59 -11.54 -10.81
C PRO A 37 -1.57 -10.05 -11.19
N TYR A 38 -1.02 -9.21 -10.32
CA TYR A 38 -1.11 -7.77 -10.42
C TYR A 38 0.17 -7.20 -11.05
N ILE A 39 0.05 -6.46 -12.16
CA ILE A 39 1.13 -5.78 -12.89
C ILE A 39 2.39 -6.65 -13.06
N ASP A 40 3.42 -6.46 -12.23
CA ASP A 40 4.72 -7.13 -12.33
C ASP A 40 4.65 -8.64 -12.01
N ASP A 41 3.60 -9.10 -11.35
CA ASP A 41 3.44 -10.52 -11.02
C ASP A 41 3.36 -11.40 -12.27
N ASN A 42 2.89 -10.85 -13.40
CA ASN A 42 2.76 -11.60 -14.66
C ASN A 42 4.12 -12.04 -15.19
N TRP A 43 5.09 -11.13 -15.33
CA TRP A 43 6.42 -11.48 -15.79
C TRP A 43 7.23 -12.26 -14.76
N ARG A 44 7.08 -11.92 -13.46
CA ARG A 44 7.76 -12.63 -12.36
C ARG A 44 7.31 -14.09 -12.30
N SER A 45 6.01 -14.34 -12.42
CA SER A 45 5.45 -15.69 -12.44
C SER A 45 5.96 -16.50 -13.64
N LEU A 46 6.05 -15.87 -14.82
CA LEU A 46 6.50 -16.51 -16.04
C LEU A 46 7.99 -16.88 -15.99
N ALA A 47 8.82 -15.96 -15.52
CA ALA A 47 10.27 -16.10 -15.55
C ALA A 47 10.89 -16.60 -14.23
N ALA A 48 10.09 -16.86 -13.17
CA ALA A 48 10.55 -17.00 -11.79
C ALA A 48 11.50 -15.84 -11.41
N GLY A 49 11.12 -14.63 -11.84
CA GLY A 49 12.02 -13.47 -11.91
C GLY A 49 12.30 -12.85 -10.55
N THR A 50 13.55 -12.46 -10.34
CA THR A 50 14.04 -11.67 -9.21
C THR A 50 14.34 -10.23 -9.67
N GLY A 51 15.44 -9.62 -9.22
CA GLY A 51 15.86 -8.29 -9.67
C GLY A 51 15.63 -7.20 -8.62
N TRP A 52 15.07 -7.53 -7.47
CA TRP A 52 14.84 -6.58 -6.38
C TRP A 52 16.12 -5.96 -5.81
N ALA A 53 17.25 -6.72 -5.82
CA ALA A 53 18.53 -6.19 -5.38
C ALA A 53 18.95 -4.96 -6.19
N GLY A 54 18.78 -4.99 -7.53
CA GLY A 54 19.07 -3.86 -8.41
C GLY A 54 18.19 -2.62 -8.16
N GLU A 55 17.07 -2.78 -7.44
CA GLU A 55 16.17 -1.70 -7.02
C GLU A 55 16.45 -1.23 -5.57
N GLY A 56 17.54 -1.70 -4.95
CA GLY A 56 17.84 -1.43 -3.54
C GLY A 56 16.95 -2.19 -2.55
N ARG A 57 16.30 -3.29 -3.00
CA ARG A 57 15.42 -4.14 -2.19
C ARG A 57 16.05 -5.53 -1.97
N LEU A 58 17.31 -5.55 -1.57
CA LEU A 58 18.08 -6.77 -1.37
C LEU A 58 17.36 -7.77 -0.44
N PHE A 59 16.76 -7.29 0.64
CA PHE A 59 16.10 -8.17 1.61
C PHE A 59 14.81 -8.78 1.08
N THR A 60 14.15 -8.16 0.09
CA THR A 60 13.04 -8.80 -0.64
C THR A 60 13.55 -10.00 -1.44
N GLN A 61 14.68 -9.85 -2.13
CA GLN A 61 15.29 -10.96 -2.88
C GLN A 61 15.72 -12.09 -1.96
N LEU A 62 16.40 -11.77 -0.86
CA LEU A 62 16.83 -12.76 0.14
C LEU A 62 15.62 -13.47 0.78
N PHE A 63 14.52 -12.76 1.05
CA PHE A 63 13.29 -13.35 1.57
C PHE A 63 12.74 -14.43 0.62
N TYR A 64 12.65 -14.13 -0.68
CA TYR A 64 12.18 -15.11 -1.66
C TYR A 64 13.18 -16.24 -1.85
N ASN A 65 14.47 -15.95 -1.99
CA ASN A 65 15.49 -16.98 -2.14
C ASN A 65 15.49 -17.98 -0.97
N TRP A 66 15.31 -17.45 0.24
CA TRP A 66 15.22 -18.30 1.45
C TRP A 66 13.92 -19.11 1.46
N LEU A 67 12.79 -18.50 1.11
CA LEU A 67 11.49 -19.17 1.16
C LEU A 67 11.32 -20.21 0.06
N THR A 68 11.95 -20.01 -1.09
CA THR A 68 11.91 -20.95 -2.24
C THR A 68 13.09 -21.92 -2.28
N PHE A 69 14.06 -21.75 -1.38
CA PHE A 69 15.32 -22.52 -1.38
C PHE A 69 16.04 -22.48 -2.74
N SER A 70 15.98 -21.35 -3.44
CA SER A 70 16.47 -21.20 -4.81
C SER A 70 16.99 -19.78 -5.05
N GLY A 71 17.82 -19.58 -6.06
CA GLY A 71 18.22 -18.25 -6.55
C GLY A 71 17.16 -17.56 -7.40
N ALA A 72 16.02 -18.21 -7.65
CA ALA A 72 14.88 -17.72 -8.41
C ALA A 72 13.66 -17.53 -7.50
N ALA A 73 12.60 -16.92 -8.03
CA ALA A 73 11.35 -16.70 -7.31
C ALA A 73 10.15 -17.35 -8.03
N PRO A 74 10.02 -18.70 -7.99
CA PRO A 74 8.80 -19.34 -8.48
C PRO A 74 7.57 -18.82 -7.74
N ASN A 75 6.40 -18.89 -8.39
CA ASN A 75 5.16 -18.46 -7.78
C ASN A 75 4.71 -19.44 -6.69
N ILE A 76 4.75 -18.99 -5.45
CA ILE A 76 4.31 -19.74 -4.27
C ILE A 76 3.20 -19.01 -3.51
N PHE A 77 2.47 -18.12 -4.21
CA PHE A 77 1.31 -17.45 -3.65
C PHE A 77 0.25 -18.48 -3.21
N PRO A 78 -0.44 -18.34 -2.06
CA PRO A 78 -0.40 -17.15 -1.16
C PRO A 78 0.57 -17.25 0.03
N LEU A 79 1.46 -18.25 0.08
CA LEU A 79 2.31 -18.50 1.26
C LEU A 79 3.08 -17.27 1.77
N PRO A 80 3.77 -16.45 0.92
CA PRO A 80 4.47 -15.27 1.40
C PRO A 80 3.54 -14.25 2.06
N LEU A 81 2.33 -14.05 1.51
CA LEU A 81 1.33 -13.13 2.06
C LEU A 81 0.77 -13.62 3.39
N LEU A 82 0.54 -14.93 3.55
CA LEU A 82 0.09 -15.52 4.81
C LEU A 82 1.11 -15.28 5.92
N LEU A 83 2.40 -15.53 5.64
CA LEU A 83 3.49 -15.30 6.60
C LEU A 83 3.62 -13.82 6.97
N ALA A 84 3.58 -12.93 5.98
CA ALA A 84 3.66 -11.48 6.21
C ALA A 84 2.45 -10.97 7.02
N THR A 85 1.24 -11.49 6.76
CA THR A 85 0.02 -11.13 7.51
C THR A 85 0.11 -11.60 8.96
N LEU A 86 0.63 -12.79 9.21
CA LEU A 86 0.85 -13.29 10.57
C LEU A 86 1.89 -12.44 11.33
N ALA A 87 2.99 -12.07 10.66
CA ALA A 87 4.00 -11.16 11.21
C ALA A 87 3.40 -9.77 11.52
N MET A 88 2.49 -9.27 10.67
CA MET A 88 1.78 -8.02 10.91
C MET A 88 0.87 -8.11 12.13
N ALA A 89 0.12 -9.19 12.31
CA ALA A 89 -0.70 -9.42 13.52
C ALA A 89 0.14 -9.37 14.79
N TRP A 90 1.34 -9.96 14.77
CA TRP A 90 2.31 -9.88 15.86
C TRP A 90 2.79 -8.44 16.08
N ALA A 91 3.14 -7.71 15.02
CA ALA A 91 3.60 -6.32 15.11
C ALA A 91 2.53 -5.39 15.69
N LEU A 92 1.26 -5.53 15.25
CA LEU A 92 0.13 -4.76 15.80
C LEU A 92 -0.14 -5.09 17.27
N THR A 93 0.04 -6.36 17.66
CA THR A 93 -0.02 -6.76 19.06
C THR A 93 1.02 -6.00 19.89
N ARG A 94 2.27 -5.97 19.43
CA ARG A 94 3.35 -5.20 20.08
C ARG A 94 3.04 -3.70 20.13
N LEU A 95 2.55 -3.13 19.03
CA LEU A 95 2.18 -1.71 18.96
C LEU A 95 1.07 -1.38 19.97
N THR A 96 0.09 -2.28 20.14
CA THR A 96 -0.99 -2.12 21.10
C THR A 96 -0.46 -2.03 22.53
N PHE A 97 0.42 -2.94 22.92
CA PHE A 97 1.02 -2.91 24.27
C PHE A 97 2.03 -1.77 24.45
N ASN A 98 2.63 -1.28 23.36
CA ASN A 98 3.47 -0.08 23.42
C ASN A 98 2.63 1.20 23.69
N TYR A 99 1.40 1.26 23.17
CA TYR A 99 0.52 2.41 23.33
C TYR A 99 -0.38 2.34 24.56
N PHE A 100 -0.76 1.16 24.99
CA PHE A 100 -1.72 0.93 26.06
C PHE A 100 -1.20 -0.16 27.00
N ALA A 101 -0.87 0.22 28.25
CA ALA A 101 -0.34 -0.73 29.23
C ALA A 101 -1.34 -1.84 29.58
N ALA A 102 -2.64 -1.50 29.62
CA ALA A 102 -3.75 -2.42 29.90
C ALA A 102 -4.78 -2.34 28.73
N PRO A 103 -4.52 -3.00 27.61
CA PRO A 103 -5.35 -2.86 26.43
C PRO A 103 -6.73 -3.50 26.61
N THR A 104 -7.76 -2.82 26.12
CA THR A 104 -9.13 -3.31 25.97
C THR A 104 -9.44 -3.53 24.49
N LEU A 105 -10.64 -4.04 24.18
CA LEU A 105 -11.07 -4.20 22.79
C LEU A 105 -11.02 -2.86 22.02
N SER A 106 -11.45 -1.75 22.61
CA SER A 106 -11.42 -0.44 21.95
C SER A 106 -10.00 0.02 21.59
N HIS A 107 -8.99 -0.31 22.40
CA HIS A 107 -7.58 -0.05 22.09
C HIS A 107 -7.09 -0.89 20.90
N CYS A 108 -7.55 -2.14 20.77
CA CYS A 108 -7.27 -2.97 19.59
C CYS A 108 -7.90 -2.36 18.33
N LEU A 109 -9.13 -1.80 18.41
CA LEU A 109 -9.76 -1.11 17.28
C LEU A 109 -8.94 0.12 16.84
N VAL A 110 -8.39 0.89 17.78
CA VAL A 110 -7.50 2.02 17.43
C VAL A 110 -6.32 1.57 16.60
N VAL A 111 -5.61 0.54 17.05
CA VAL A 111 -4.40 0.07 16.37
C VAL A 111 -4.73 -0.66 15.06
N LEU A 112 -5.90 -1.30 14.96
CA LEU A 112 -6.36 -1.95 13.73
C LEU A 112 -6.55 -0.93 12.59
N GLY A 113 -6.88 0.34 12.88
CA GLY A 113 -6.95 1.42 11.90
C GLY A 113 -5.65 1.60 11.10
N PHE A 114 -4.50 1.27 11.68
CA PHE A 114 -3.22 1.29 10.97
C PHE A 114 -3.18 0.27 9.80
N TRP A 115 -3.69 -0.92 10.01
CA TRP A 115 -3.67 -1.99 9.00
C TRP A 115 -4.79 -1.87 7.97
N TYR A 116 -5.96 -1.38 8.38
CA TYR A 116 -7.12 -1.23 7.50
C TYR A 116 -7.00 0.01 6.60
N ASN A 117 -5.79 0.30 6.14
CA ASN A 117 -5.50 1.37 5.19
C ASN A 117 -6.03 1.01 3.79
N PRO A 118 -7.05 1.72 3.27
CA PRO A 118 -7.61 1.42 1.95
C PRO A 118 -6.56 1.46 0.83
N PHE A 119 -5.64 2.42 0.87
CA PHE A 119 -4.62 2.56 -0.16
C PHE A 119 -3.58 1.44 -0.13
N PHE A 120 -3.34 0.83 1.03
CA PHE A 120 -2.43 -0.31 1.16
C PHE A 120 -2.97 -1.58 0.46
N LEU A 121 -4.27 -1.62 0.09
CA LEU A 121 -4.83 -2.71 -0.71
C LEU A 121 -4.10 -2.86 -2.05
N GLN A 122 -3.64 -1.75 -2.67
CA GLN A 122 -2.84 -1.84 -3.88
C GLN A 122 -1.49 -2.52 -3.62
N ASN A 123 -0.82 -2.23 -2.50
CA ASN A 123 0.40 -2.93 -2.11
C ASN A 123 0.16 -4.43 -1.92
N LEU A 124 -0.93 -4.78 -1.25
CA LEU A 124 -1.31 -6.18 -0.98
C LEU A 124 -1.75 -6.94 -2.25
N SER A 125 -2.11 -6.23 -3.33
CA SER A 125 -2.48 -6.85 -4.61
C SER A 125 -1.30 -7.48 -5.33
N TYR A 126 -0.08 -6.97 -5.10
CA TYR A 126 1.13 -7.58 -5.65
C TYR A 126 1.43 -8.89 -4.93
N GLN A 127 1.32 -10.03 -5.63
CA GLN A 127 1.56 -11.35 -5.07
C GLN A 127 3.02 -11.53 -4.62
N TYR A 128 3.97 -10.88 -5.34
CA TYR A 128 5.39 -10.95 -5.04
C TYR A 128 5.87 -9.80 -4.16
N ASP A 129 5.54 -8.55 -4.48
CA ASP A 129 6.05 -7.39 -3.75
C ASP A 129 5.26 -7.09 -2.46
N GLY A 130 3.96 -7.38 -2.43
CA GLY A 130 3.07 -7.11 -1.29
C GLY A 130 3.52 -7.71 0.04
N PRO A 131 3.95 -8.98 0.09
CA PRO A 131 4.51 -9.58 1.31
C PRO A 131 5.71 -8.82 1.85
N ALA A 132 6.68 -8.44 0.99
CA ALA A 132 7.85 -7.67 1.39
C ALA A 132 7.49 -6.26 1.86
N MET A 133 6.54 -5.60 1.18
CA MET A 133 6.00 -4.31 1.62
C MET A 133 5.34 -4.42 3.01
N THR A 134 4.62 -5.50 3.27
CA THR A 134 4.03 -5.78 4.59
C THR A 134 5.11 -6.01 5.66
N LEU A 135 6.12 -6.84 5.36
CA LEU A 135 7.24 -7.11 6.27
C LEU A 135 8.07 -5.85 6.55
N SER A 136 8.16 -4.91 5.61
CA SER A 136 8.80 -3.61 5.85
C SER A 136 8.08 -2.81 6.94
N LEU A 137 6.74 -2.82 6.95
CA LEU A 137 5.94 -2.23 8.02
C LEU A 137 6.14 -2.95 9.36
N VAL A 138 6.22 -4.28 9.34
CA VAL A 138 6.53 -5.08 10.55
C VAL A 138 7.87 -4.67 11.14
N ALA A 139 8.90 -4.51 10.30
CA ALA A 139 10.23 -4.10 10.73
C ALA A 139 10.23 -2.71 11.39
N VAL A 140 9.59 -1.71 10.77
CA VAL A 140 9.55 -0.35 11.33
C VAL A 140 8.69 -0.27 12.60
N ILE A 141 7.59 -1.02 12.71
CA ILE A 141 6.83 -1.15 13.97
C ILE A 141 7.72 -1.81 15.04
N GLY A 142 8.45 -2.85 14.68
CA GLY A 142 9.42 -3.50 15.56
C GLY A 142 10.45 -2.52 16.10
N ALA A 143 10.99 -1.64 15.24
CA ALA A 143 11.95 -0.60 15.62
C ALA A 143 11.37 0.44 16.59
N VAL A 144 10.11 0.86 16.39
CA VAL A 144 9.44 1.82 17.28
C VAL A 144 9.12 1.20 18.63
N THR A 145 8.70 -0.06 18.65
CA THR A 145 8.25 -0.75 19.85
C THR A 145 9.37 -1.48 20.61
N PHE A 146 10.61 -1.44 20.11
CA PHE A 146 11.75 -2.09 20.78
C PHE A 146 12.12 -1.37 22.07
N ARG A 147 12.30 -2.12 23.14
CA ARG A 147 12.75 -1.64 24.47
C ARG A 147 13.87 -2.53 24.96
N SER A 148 14.93 -1.94 25.51
CA SER A 148 16.02 -2.63 26.16
C SER A 148 16.62 -1.77 27.26
N ALA A 149 17.19 -2.40 28.30
CA ALA A 149 17.98 -1.74 29.31
C ALA A 149 19.39 -1.34 28.81
N SER A 150 19.87 -2.01 27.76
CA SER A 150 21.18 -1.72 27.14
C SER A 150 21.05 -0.55 26.17
N ARG A 151 21.85 0.51 26.36
CA ARG A 151 21.94 1.65 25.44
C ARG A 151 22.38 1.24 24.04
N VAL A 152 23.32 0.28 23.95
CA VAL A 152 23.79 -0.24 22.67
C VAL A 152 22.65 -0.93 21.92
N GLN A 153 21.90 -1.82 22.56
CA GLN A 153 20.77 -2.49 21.94
C GLN A 153 19.65 -1.51 21.57
N THR A 154 19.40 -0.49 22.43
CA THR A 154 18.41 0.56 22.14
C THR A 154 18.76 1.35 20.88
N LEU A 155 20.04 1.50 20.55
CA LEU A 155 20.47 2.16 19.31
C LEU A 155 20.52 1.16 18.14
N THR A 156 21.19 0.03 18.30
CA THR A 156 21.55 -0.85 17.18
C THR A 156 20.40 -1.70 16.67
N VAL A 157 19.58 -2.29 17.55
CA VAL A 157 18.47 -3.16 17.10
C VAL A 157 17.41 -2.41 16.30
N PRO A 158 16.91 -1.24 16.76
CA PRO A 158 16.01 -0.44 15.92
C PRO A 158 16.65 0.01 14.60
N ALA A 159 17.95 0.39 14.61
CA ALA A 159 18.63 0.78 13.39
C ALA A 159 18.70 -0.36 12.37
N LEU A 160 18.99 -1.59 12.81
CA LEU A 160 18.97 -2.78 11.97
C LEU A 160 17.56 -3.07 11.43
N LEU A 161 16.52 -2.92 12.25
CA LEU A 161 15.13 -3.12 11.82
C LEU A 161 14.68 -2.05 10.81
N ILE A 162 15.10 -0.78 10.97
CA ILE A 162 14.81 0.28 10.00
C ILE A 162 15.56 -0.02 8.69
N ALA A 163 16.84 -0.42 8.74
CA ALA A 163 17.62 -0.79 7.56
C ALA A 163 17.00 -2.00 6.83
N LEU A 164 16.52 -3.01 7.59
CA LEU A 164 15.75 -4.12 7.04
C LEU A 164 14.48 -3.62 6.33
N GLY A 165 13.72 -2.72 6.97
CA GLY A 165 12.52 -2.11 6.37
C GLY A 165 12.84 -1.39 5.06
N LEU A 166 13.90 -0.58 5.01
CA LEU A 166 14.38 0.11 3.80
C LEU A 166 14.78 -0.87 2.70
N GLY A 167 15.49 -1.94 3.03
CA GLY A 167 15.93 -2.95 2.06
C GLY A 167 14.84 -3.95 1.65
N LEU A 168 13.67 -3.95 2.33
CA LEU A 168 12.45 -4.61 1.88
C LEU A 168 11.62 -3.66 0.99
N TYR A 169 11.36 -2.44 1.48
CA TYR A 169 10.61 -1.41 0.73
C TYR A 169 10.89 -0.01 1.28
N GLN A 170 11.54 0.83 0.49
CA GLN A 170 12.08 2.12 0.94
C GLN A 170 11.01 3.07 1.51
N ILE A 171 9.77 3.04 0.97
CA ILE A 171 8.68 3.94 1.40
C ILE A 171 8.28 3.70 2.87
N SER A 172 8.63 2.55 3.46
CA SER A 172 8.36 2.26 4.87
C SER A 172 8.98 3.28 5.85
N ILE A 173 10.00 4.04 5.41
CA ILE A 173 10.59 5.12 6.20
C ILE A 173 9.57 6.20 6.58
N ASN A 174 8.61 6.50 5.70
CA ASN A 174 7.53 7.45 5.97
C ASN A 174 6.71 7.01 7.18
N VAL A 175 6.47 5.70 7.28
CA VAL A 175 5.73 5.10 8.39
C VAL A 175 6.55 5.14 9.68
N PHE A 176 7.85 4.86 9.63
CA PHE A 176 8.72 4.98 10.80
C PHE A 176 8.73 6.39 11.37
N VAL A 177 8.97 7.39 10.52
CA VAL A 177 9.00 8.81 10.96
C VAL A 177 7.62 9.24 11.45
N GLY A 178 6.56 8.86 10.76
CA GLY A 178 5.20 9.15 11.18
C GLY A 178 4.84 8.54 12.56
N LEU A 179 5.24 7.29 12.82
CA LEU A 179 5.07 6.66 14.15
C LEU A 179 5.89 7.39 15.23
N CYS A 180 7.10 7.89 14.91
CA CYS A 180 7.86 8.72 15.84
C CYS A 180 7.15 10.05 16.15
N CYS A 181 6.52 10.68 15.15
CA CYS A 181 5.67 11.87 15.37
C CYS A 181 4.48 11.56 16.27
N LEU A 182 3.83 10.41 16.10
CA LEU A 182 2.73 9.99 16.96
C LEU A 182 3.20 9.71 18.40
N GLU A 183 4.38 9.09 18.58
CA GLU A 183 4.98 8.93 19.92
C GLU A 183 5.20 10.29 20.61
N LEU A 184 5.64 11.32 19.89
CA LEU A 184 5.80 12.67 20.44
C LEU A 184 4.45 13.27 20.91
N LEU A 185 3.38 13.09 20.11
CA LEU A 185 2.04 13.51 20.51
C LEU A 185 1.53 12.75 21.75
N ARG A 186 1.91 11.47 21.89
CA ARG A 186 1.61 10.67 23.08
C ARG A 186 2.37 11.17 24.31
N CYS A 187 3.66 11.50 24.18
CA CYS A 187 4.42 12.11 25.29
C CYS A 187 3.76 13.38 25.81
N ALA A 188 3.16 14.19 24.91
CA ALA A 188 2.37 15.36 25.29
C ALA A 188 1.15 14.99 26.14
N HIS A 189 0.51 13.86 25.85
CA HIS A 189 -0.65 13.38 26.58
C HIS A 189 -0.29 12.73 27.92
N GLU A 190 0.76 11.91 27.97
CA GLU A 190 1.11 11.01 29.10
C GLU A 190 2.08 11.61 30.13
N ARG A 191 2.51 12.86 30.00
CA ARG A 191 3.47 13.56 30.89
C ARG A 191 4.90 12.96 30.91
N GLN A 192 5.41 12.46 29.79
CA GLN A 192 6.79 11.98 29.79
C GLN A 192 7.76 13.16 29.56
N PRO A 193 8.68 13.43 30.52
CA PRO A 193 9.58 14.60 30.43
C PRO A 193 10.72 14.44 29.44
N ASP A 194 11.02 13.22 28.99
CA ASP A 194 12.25 12.86 28.28
C ASP A 194 12.12 12.92 26.75
N TRP A 195 11.16 13.71 26.21
CA TRP A 195 10.96 13.82 24.75
C TRP A 195 12.21 14.27 23.96
N PRO A 196 13.14 15.15 24.48
CA PRO A 196 14.34 15.52 23.73
C PRO A 196 15.30 14.35 23.54
N GLN A 197 15.47 13.54 24.60
CA GLN A 197 16.30 12.34 24.56
C GLN A 197 15.68 11.28 23.62
N MET A 198 14.34 11.15 23.62
CA MET A 198 13.62 10.28 22.69
C MET A 198 13.88 10.70 21.24
N ILE A 199 13.72 11.98 20.89
CA ILE A 199 13.98 12.49 19.54
C ILE A 199 15.44 12.25 19.15
N GLY A 200 16.41 12.60 20.00
CA GLY A 200 17.83 12.37 19.74
C GLY A 200 18.15 10.89 19.47
N CYS A 201 17.57 10.00 20.26
CA CYS A 201 17.73 8.56 20.06
C CYS A 201 17.12 8.09 18.71
N LYS A 202 15.92 8.57 18.34
CA LYS A 202 15.28 8.22 17.06
C LYS A 202 16.06 8.75 15.85
N LEU A 203 16.61 9.94 15.94
CA LEU A 203 17.49 10.50 14.90
C LEU A 203 18.79 9.70 14.76
N ALA A 204 19.41 9.29 15.87
CA ALA A 204 20.60 8.45 15.86
C ALA A 204 20.31 7.05 15.29
N GLN A 205 19.18 6.45 15.64
CA GLN A 205 18.72 5.18 15.05
C GLN A 205 18.54 5.31 13.53
N LEU A 206 17.92 6.39 13.07
CA LEU A 206 17.69 6.66 11.65
C LEU A 206 19.02 6.87 10.90
N ALA A 207 19.94 7.66 11.44
CA ALA A 207 21.26 7.91 10.83
C ALA A 207 22.06 6.59 10.71
N LEU A 208 22.09 5.79 11.77
CA LEU A 208 22.75 4.47 11.73
C LEU A 208 22.09 3.52 10.74
N ALA A 209 20.75 3.53 10.65
CA ALA A 209 20.01 2.72 9.69
C ALA A 209 20.35 3.08 8.24
N TRP A 210 20.48 4.38 7.92
CA TRP A 210 20.90 4.84 6.60
C TRP A 210 22.32 4.40 6.25
N LEU A 211 23.24 4.41 7.20
CA LEU A 211 24.60 3.89 7.00
C LEU A 211 24.57 2.38 6.70
N ILE A 212 23.80 1.60 7.47
CA ILE A 212 23.66 0.15 7.27
C ILE A 212 23.00 -0.12 5.92
N TYR A 213 21.90 0.54 5.58
CA TYR A 213 21.21 0.40 4.29
C TYR A 213 22.13 0.77 3.13
N GLY A 214 22.89 1.88 3.25
CA GLY A 214 23.84 2.32 2.25
C GLY A 214 24.96 1.30 2.00
N ALA A 215 25.49 0.70 3.06
CA ALA A 215 26.53 -0.30 2.98
C ALA A 215 26.03 -1.70 2.53
N THR A 216 24.72 -1.93 2.55
CA THR A 216 24.11 -3.23 2.22
C THR A 216 23.26 -3.13 0.95
N ALA A 217 21.94 -2.95 1.10
CA ALA A 217 20.98 -3.02 0.00
C ALA A 217 21.17 -1.93 -1.07
N TYR A 218 21.53 -0.71 -0.67
CA TYR A 218 21.75 0.39 -1.63
C TYR A 218 23.01 0.19 -2.48
N ALA A 219 24.02 -0.49 -1.95
CA ALA A 219 25.27 -0.80 -2.68
C ALA A 219 25.04 -1.68 -3.93
N TYR A 220 23.94 -2.44 -3.96
CA TYR A 220 23.54 -3.27 -5.11
C TYR A 220 22.63 -2.56 -6.09
N MET A 221 22.19 -1.33 -5.77
CA MET A 221 21.25 -0.58 -6.62
C MET A 221 21.94 -0.12 -7.91
N ASN A 222 21.38 -0.51 -9.04
CA ASN A 222 21.87 -0.14 -10.37
C ASN A 222 20.77 0.51 -11.26
N GLN A 223 19.57 0.70 -10.72
CA GLN A 223 18.44 1.31 -11.41
C GLN A 223 17.99 2.57 -10.67
N ASN A 224 18.28 3.73 -11.24
CA ASN A 224 17.66 4.98 -10.80
C ASN A 224 16.28 5.10 -11.45
N ARG A 225 15.22 5.00 -10.63
CA ARG A 225 13.83 5.09 -11.11
C ARG A 225 13.21 6.47 -11.00
N SER A 226 13.87 7.41 -10.33
CA SER A 226 13.27 8.70 -10.03
C SER A 226 14.34 9.79 -9.93
N ASP A 227 14.18 10.84 -10.70
CA ASP A 227 14.95 12.06 -10.57
C ASP A 227 14.29 13.00 -9.56
N PHE A 228 15.10 13.68 -8.76
CA PHE A 228 14.60 14.73 -7.87
C PHE A 228 14.08 15.93 -8.67
N LEU A 229 13.17 16.69 -8.06
CA LEU A 229 12.70 17.96 -8.60
C LEU A 229 13.89 18.87 -8.94
N ASN A 230 13.79 19.55 -10.09
CA ASN A 230 14.76 20.59 -10.42
C ASN A 230 14.51 21.81 -9.53
N TRP A 231 15.43 22.04 -8.60
CA TRP A 231 15.38 23.18 -7.66
C TRP A 231 15.48 24.55 -8.34
N ALA A 232 15.85 24.60 -9.63
CA ALA A 232 15.88 25.83 -10.42
C ALA A 232 14.50 26.25 -10.98
N ALA A 233 13.47 25.41 -10.93
CA ALA A 233 12.15 25.63 -11.52
C ALA A 233 11.04 25.44 -10.48
N ASP A 234 10.78 26.46 -9.66
CA ASP A 234 9.66 26.56 -8.69
C ASP A 234 9.30 25.25 -7.97
N PRO A 235 10.23 24.62 -7.23
CA PRO A 235 10.01 23.32 -6.60
C PRO A 235 8.87 23.33 -5.57
N LEU A 236 8.62 24.47 -4.92
CA LEU A 236 7.54 24.62 -3.95
C LEU A 236 6.16 24.54 -4.63
N LEU A 237 6.02 25.11 -5.83
CA LEU A 237 4.78 25.02 -6.61
C LEU A 237 4.52 23.58 -7.04
N GLN A 238 5.56 22.85 -7.47
CA GLN A 238 5.45 21.43 -7.84
C GLN A 238 5.09 20.55 -6.63
N VAL A 239 5.72 20.77 -5.47
CA VAL A 239 5.36 20.06 -4.23
C VAL A 239 3.92 20.36 -3.83
N GLY A 240 3.48 21.64 -3.93
CA GLY A 240 2.10 22.03 -3.68
C GLY A 240 1.11 21.32 -4.62
N SER A 241 1.43 21.22 -5.90
CA SER A 241 0.66 20.48 -6.89
C SER A 241 0.58 18.97 -6.54
N ASN A 242 1.71 18.36 -6.14
CA ASN A 242 1.75 16.97 -5.73
C ASN A 242 0.88 16.71 -4.49
N ILE A 243 0.89 17.63 -3.51
CA ILE A 243 0.02 17.57 -2.33
C ILE A 243 -1.45 17.66 -2.76
N GLY A 244 -1.80 18.57 -3.67
CA GLY A 244 -3.16 18.69 -4.21
C GLY A 244 -3.65 17.37 -4.83
N ARG A 245 -2.82 16.74 -5.67
CA ARG A 245 -3.13 15.43 -6.27
C ARG A 245 -3.35 14.34 -5.21
N VAL A 246 -2.53 14.29 -4.15
CA VAL A 246 -2.73 13.33 -3.05
C VAL A 246 -4.03 13.58 -2.31
N LEU A 247 -4.37 14.85 -2.05
CA LEU A 247 -5.65 15.20 -1.41
C LEU A 247 -6.85 14.76 -2.26
N GLU A 248 -6.80 14.94 -3.59
CA GLU A 248 -7.83 14.43 -4.51
C GLU A 248 -8.03 12.91 -4.36
N LYS A 249 -6.92 12.14 -4.27
CA LYS A 249 -7.02 10.70 -4.07
C LYS A 249 -7.60 10.32 -2.70
N ILE A 250 -7.23 11.04 -1.64
CA ILE A 250 -7.82 10.84 -0.31
C ILE A 250 -9.33 11.18 -0.32
N LEU A 251 -9.73 12.23 -1.03
CA LEU A 251 -11.13 12.65 -1.14
C LEU A 251 -12.01 11.59 -1.83
N LEU A 252 -11.45 10.64 -2.60
CA LEU A 252 -12.20 9.50 -3.14
C LEU A 252 -12.84 8.62 -2.05
N LEU A 253 -12.32 8.67 -0.82
CA LEU A 253 -12.91 7.98 0.34
C LEU A 253 -14.15 8.71 0.89
N PHE A 254 -14.33 9.99 0.55
CA PHE A 254 -15.46 10.82 1.00
C PHE A 254 -16.60 10.82 -0.04
N HIS A 255 -17.02 9.62 -0.47
CA HIS A 255 -18.09 9.44 -1.43
C HIS A 255 -19.24 8.61 -0.86
N GLY A 256 -20.47 8.94 -1.21
CA GLY A 256 -21.65 8.21 -0.77
C GLY A 256 -21.75 8.07 0.76
N GLY A 257 -22.12 6.90 1.24
CA GLY A 257 -22.22 6.59 2.67
C GLY A 257 -20.90 6.65 3.42
N PHE A 258 -19.77 6.41 2.76
CA PHE A 258 -18.45 6.51 3.37
C PHE A 258 -18.07 7.94 3.76
N ALA A 259 -18.62 8.96 3.06
CA ALA A 259 -18.37 10.35 3.38
C ALA A 259 -18.73 10.68 4.84
N TRP A 260 -19.88 10.23 5.31
CA TRP A 260 -20.32 10.46 6.68
C TRP A 260 -19.45 9.76 7.71
N VAL A 261 -19.02 8.54 7.40
CA VAL A 261 -18.17 7.74 8.29
C VAL A 261 -16.80 8.40 8.47
N PHE A 262 -16.15 8.76 7.35
CA PHE A 262 -14.82 9.41 7.41
C PHE A 262 -14.92 10.86 7.92
N ALA A 263 -15.99 11.60 7.62
CA ALA A 263 -16.24 12.93 8.18
C ALA A 263 -16.42 12.88 9.71
N ALA A 264 -17.19 11.92 10.22
CA ALA A 264 -17.36 11.73 11.66
C ALA A 264 -16.05 11.37 12.36
N LEU A 265 -15.23 10.49 11.75
CA LEU A 265 -13.89 10.14 12.25
C LEU A 265 -12.98 11.38 12.28
N LEU A 266 -12.97 12.18 11.21
CA LEU A 266 -12.18 13.40 11.10
C LEU A 266 -12.59 14.45 12.15
N LEU A 267 -13.90 14.71 12.28
CA LEU A 267 -14.43 15.70 13.24
C LEU A 267 -14.10 15.30 14.69
N THR A 268 -14.28 14.03 15.02
CA THR A 268 -13.90 13.53 16.38
C THR A 268 -12.40 13.60 16.61
N ALA A 269 -11.57 13.36 15.59
CA ALA A 269 -10.12 13.50 15.69
C ALA A 269 -9.68 14.96 15.82
N ILE A 270 -10.33 15.90 15.11
CA ILE A 270 -10.08 17.35 15.30
C ILE A 270 -10.38 17.76 16.75
N ALA A 271 -11.52 17.34 17.31
CA ALA A 271 -11.82 17.57 18.71
C ALA A 271 -10.76 16.96 19.64
N GLY A 272 -10.24 15.77 19.31
CA GLY A 272 -9.14 15.14 20.04
C GLY A 272 -7.84 15.92 19.98
N SER A 273 -7.53 16.51 18.84
CA SER A 273 -6.35 17.38 18.67
C SER A 273 -6.43 18.64 19.54
N VAL A 274 -7.62 19.26 19.61
CA VAL A 274 -7.88 20.40 20.51
C VAL A 274 -7.67 20.01 21.96
N LEU A 275 -8.14 18.82 22.37
CA LEU A 275 -7.94 18.31 23.72
C LEU A 275 -6.45 18.10 24.06
N ILE A 276 -5.64 17.60 23.13
CA ILE A 276 -4.20 17.47 23.35
C ILE A 276 -3.57 18.85 23.48
N GLY A 277 -3.90 19.78 22.56
CA GLY A 277 -3.39 21.15 22.59
C GLY A 277 -3.68 21.84 23.92
N TRP A 278 -4.91 21.71 24.44
CA TRP A 278 -5.29 22.23 25.74
C TRP A 278 -4.42 21.66 26.87
N ARG A 279 -4.20 20.34 26.88
CA ARG A 279 -3.34 19.69 27.89
C ARG A 279 -1.88 20.14 27.83
N VAL A 280 -1.34 20.39 26.63
CA VAL A 280 0.00 20.95 26.44
C VAL A 280 0.11 22.32 27.10
N ILE A 281 -0.92 23.19 26.93
CA ILE A 281 -0.98 24.53 27.50
C ILE A 281 -1.03 24.48 29.05
N GLU A 282 -1.88 23.63 29.60
CA GLU A 282 -2.06 23.51 31.06
C GLU A 282 -0.83 22.94 31.79
N ARG A 283 -0.07 22.09 31.13
CA ARG A 283 0.95 21.25 31.83
C ARG A 283 2.37 21.79 31.78
N GLN A 284 2.67 22.71 30.89
CA GLN A 284 4.00 23.32 30.79
C GLN A 284 4.11 24.54 31.69
N THR A 285 5.18 24.60 32.50
CA THR A 285 5.37 25.62 33.52
C THR A 285 5.79 26.98 32.94
N THR A 286 6.60 27.00 31.87
CA THR A 286 7.09 28.24 31.26
C THR A 286 6.43 28.51 29.91
N ARG A 287 6.27 29.79 29.55
CA ARG A 287 5.73 30.21 28.22
C ARG A 287 6.55 29.66 27.06
N MET A 288 7.87 29.63 27.21
CA MET A 288 8.78 29.17 26.17
C MET A 288 8.65 27.64 25.94
N GLN A 289 8.53 26.86 27.01
CA GLN A 289 8.28 25.41 26.90
C GLN A 289 6.90 25.10 26.29
N ARG A 290 5.87 25.88 26.64
CA ARG A 290 4.53 25.75 26.02
C ARG A 290 4.58 26.00 24.53
N ALA A 291 5.23 27.11 24.10
CA ALA A 291 5.34 27.47 22.71
C ALA A 291 6.16 26.42 21.92
N GLY A 292 7.33 26.04 22.45
CA GLY A 292 8.22 25.09 21.77
C GLY A 292 7.59 23.68 21.64
N PHE A 293 6.99 23.19 22.73
CA PHE A 293 6.37 21.86 22.68
C PHE A 293 5.06 21.86 21.87
N GLY A 294 4.26 22.93 21.96
CA GLY A 294 3.07 23.11 21.13
C GLY A 294 3.43 23.19 19.64
N PHE A 295 4.50 23.89 19.29
CA PHE A 295 5.02 23.93 17.92
C PHE A 295 5.43 22.54 17.43
N LEU A 296 6.15 21.76 18.25
CA LEU A 296 6.55 20.40 17.90
C LEU A 296 5.35 19.49 17.70
N CYS A 297 4.29 19.63 18.50
CA CYS A 297 3.04 18.87 18.32
C CYS A 297 2.36 19.23 16.98
N LEU A 298 2.25 20.52 16.66
CA LEU A 298 1.71 20.97 15.38
C LEU A 298 2.56 20.49 14.20
N LEU A 299 3.87 20.60 14.31
CA LEU A 299 4.81 20.09 13.31
C LEU A 299 4.65 18.58 13.12
N SER A 300 4.46 17.81 14.20
CA SER A 300 4.23 16.35 14.13
C SER A 300 2.96 16.00 13.37
N VAL A 301 1.87 16.72 13.60
CA VAL A 301 0.62 16.53 12.84
C VAL A 301 0.84 16.87 11.36
N ALA A 302 1.46 18.01 11.08
CA ALA A 302 1.76 18.42 9.69
C ALA A 302 2.67 17.40 8.99
N LEU A 303 3.71 16.92 9.67
CA LEU A 303 4.60 15.88 9.13
C LEU A 303 3.87 14.57 8.86
N ILE A 304 2.94 14.12 9.72
CA ILE A 304 2.15 12.90 9.46
C ILE A 304 1.36 13.06 8.16
N PHE A 305 0.77 14.23 7.87
CA PHE A 305 0.09 14.49 6.61
C PHE A 305 1.05 14.47 5.42
N LEU A 306 2.19 15.16 5.51
CA LEU A 306 3.19 15.18 4.44
C LEU A 306 3.82 13.81 4.19
N LEU A 307 3.92 12.97 5.22
CA LEU A 307 4.45 11.62 5.15
C LEU A 307 3.47 10.62 4.54
N VAL A 308 2.22 11.00 4.26
CA VAL A 308 1.30 10.12 3.52
C VAL A 308 1.94 9.66 2.21
N PRO A 309 2.34 10.54 1.29
CA PRO A 309 3.19 10.23 0.14
C PRO A 309 4.70 10.31 0.47
N GLY A 310 5.08 11.07 1.48
CA GLY A 310 6.45 11.25 1.98
C GLY A 310 7.44 11.70 0.92
N ALA A 311 8.55 10.95 0.77
CA ALA A 311 9.63 11.30 -0.15
C ALA A 311 9.17 11.39 -1.62
N ALA A 312 8.05 10.78 -2.00
CA ALA A 312 7.52 10.88 -3.36
C ALA A 312 7.19 12.32 -3.77
N LEU A 313 6.88 13.19 -2.80
CA LEU A 313 6.58 14.61 -3.05
C LEU A 313 7.71 15.38 -3.74
N VAL A 314 8.96 14.96 -3.53
CA VAL A 314 10.16 15.66 -4.04
C VAL A 314 10.74 15.00 -5.30
N PHE A 315 10.05 14.03 -5.89
CA PHE A 315 10.45 13.45 -7.17
C PHE A 315 9.77 14.17 -8.34
N ARG A 316 10.52 14.33 -9.45
CA ARG A 316 10.03 14.94 -10.68
C ARG A 316 8.87 14.14 -11.27
N ASP A 317 9.03 12.83 -11.36
CA ASP A 317 8.01 11.91 -11.83
C ASP A 317 7.22 11.39 -10.62
N PHE A 318 6.28 12.22 -10.16
CA PHE A 318 5.44 11.89 -9.02
C PHE A 318 4.56 10.67 -9.34
N ASN A 319 4.82 9.56 -8.66
CA ASN A 319 3.99 8.35 -8.79
C ASN A 319 2.71 8.51 -7.96
N GLU A 320 1.58 8.64 -8.64
CA GLU A 320 0.26 8.81 -8.03
C GLU A 320 -0.37 7.50 -7.56
N GLY A 321 0.26 6.34 -7.77
CA GLY A 321 -0.30 5.05 -7.38
C GLY A 321 -0.57 4.95 -5.88
N ALA A 322 -1.69 4.34 -5.48
CA ALA A 322 -2.10 4.20 -4.09
C ALA A 322 -1.02 3.51 -3.23
N ARG A 323 -0.20 2.65 -3.84
CA ARG A 323 0.94 1.98 -3.18
C ARG A 323 1.97 2.94 -2.57
N THR A 324 2.04 4.19 -3.03
CA THR A 324 2.96 5.19 -2.47
C THR A 324 2.42 5.86 -1.21
N LEU A 325 1.12 5.71 -0.93
CA LEU A 325 0.44 6.34 0.20
C LEU A 325 0.51 5.49 1.49
N MET A 326 1.62 4.80 1.72
CA MET A 326 1.79 3.94 2.92
C MET A 326 1.70 4.72 4.23
N GLY A 327 2.14 5.98 4.25
CA GLY A 327 2.05 6.85 5.43
C GLY A 327 0.60 7.11 5.88
N PHE A 328 -0.39 6.87 5.03
CA PHE A 328 -1.81 6.97 5.38
C PHE A 328 -2.19 6.00 6.53
N SER A 329 -1.46 4.89 6.70
CA SER A 329 -1.62 3.99 7.86
C SER A 329 -1.38 4.72 9.19
N VAL A 330 -0.38 5.61 9.25
CA VAL A 330 -0.10 6.38 10.47
C VAL A 330 -1.12 7.49 10.65
N LEU A 331 -1.57 8.12 9.57
CA LEU A 331 -2.64 9.12 9.63
C LEU A 331 -3.93 8.48 10.17
N LEU A 332 -4.33 7.32 9.69
CA LEU A 332 -5.48 6.59 10.23
C LEU A 332 -5.28 6.28 11.72
N LEU A 333 -4.12 5.74 12.09
CA LEU A 333 -3.83 5.46 13.50
C LEU A 333 -3.95 6.71 14.38
N LEU A 334 -3.45 7.87 13.90
CA LEU A 334 -3.62 9.16 14.57
C LEU A 334 -5.11 9.53 14.71
N LEU A 335 -5.88 9.44 13.63
CA LEU A 335 -7.32 9.78 13.65
C LEU A 335 -8.08 8.89 14.63
N PHE A 336 -7.82 7.59 14.61
CA PHE A 336 -8.44 6.64 15.53
C PHE A 336 -8.02 6.89 16.99
N TYR A 337 -6.75 7.19 17.23
CA TYR A 337 -6.24 7.50 18.57
C TYR A 337 -6.89 8.77 19.14
N LEU A 338 -6.94 9.84 18.35
CA LEU A 338 -7.54 11.11 18.76
C LEU A 338 -9.05 10.97 19.00
N SER A 339 -9.75 10.25 18.11
CA SER A 339 -11.18 9.97 18.27
C SER A 339 -11.45 9.13 19.52
N HIS A 340 -10.62 8.13 19.80
CA HIS A 340 -10.72 7.32 21.02
C HIS A 340 -10.62 8.18 22.29
N LEU A 341 -9.71 9.17 22.31
CA LEU A 341 -9.56 10.08 23.45
C LEU A 341 -10.83 10.91 23.75
N VAL A 342 -11.51 11.37 22.70
CA VAL A 342 -12.76 12.13 22.84
C VAL A 342 -13.90 11.21 23.29
N LEU A 343 -14.08 10.11 22.57
CA LEU A 343 -15.17 9.17 22.81
C LEU A 343 -15.13 8.58 24.24
N THR A 344 -13.93 8.25 24.73
CA THR A 344 -13.74 7.73 26.09
C THR A 344 -14.13 8.77 27.16
N ARG A 345 -13.92 10.06 26.88
CA ARG A 345 -14.30 11.13 27.82
C ARG A 345 -15.82 11.32 27.95
N VAL A 346 -16.54 11.12 26.84
CA VAL A 346 -17.99 11.23 26.84
C VAL A 346 -18.62 10.02 27.53
N HIS A 347 -18.21 8.83 27.14
CA HIS A 347 -18.65 7.61 27.81
C HIS A 347 -17.70 6.43 27.44
N ARG A 348 -17.35 5.59 28.41
CA ARG A 348 -16.37 4.49 28.29
C ARG A 348 -16.63 3.49 27.16
N ARG A 349 -17.88 3.39 26.65
CA ARG A 349 -18.25 2.46 25.57
C ARG A 349 -18.29 3.11 24.18
N LEU A 350 -18.36 4.44 24.10
CA LEU A 350 -18.40 5.13 22.82
C LEU A 350 -17.21 4.83 21.91
N PRO A 351 -15.99 4.52 22.40
CA PRO A 351 -14.89 4.11 21.53
C PRO A 351 -15.18 2.87 20.68
N LEU A 352 -16.17 2.04 21.02
CA LEU A 352 -16.61 0.93 20.19
C LEU A 352 -17.23 1.40 18.86
N LEU A 353 -17.67 2.65 18.76
CA LEU A 353 -18.11 3.25 17.49
C LEU A 353 -17.00 3.30 16.45
N LEU A 354 -15.72 3.20 16.87
CA LEU A 354 -14.59 3.05 15.95
C LEU A 354 -14.66 1.77 15.10
N LEU A 355 -15.51 0.81 15.48
CA LEU A 355 -15.82 -0.35 14.64
C LEU A 355 -16.49 0.06 13.31
N ILE A 356 -17.26 1.15 13.29
CA ILE A 356 -17.99 1.61 12.08
C ILE A 356 -17.01 1.96 10.95
N PRO A 357 -16.02 2.87 11.12
CA PRO A 357 -15.04 3.13 10.05
C PRO A 357 -14.18 1.90 9.71
N LEU A 358 -13.89 1.03 10.67
CA LEU A 358 -13.18 -0.23 10.37
C LEU A 358 -14.03 -1.16 9.48
N LEU A 359 -15.32 -1.30 9.74
CA LEU A 359 -16.23 -2.07 8.91
C LEU A 359 -16.36 -1.45 7.51
N ALA A 360 -16.38 -0.14 7.38
CA ALA A 360 -16.39 0.54 6.09
C ALA A 360 -15.12 0.20 5.29
N MET A 361 -13.94 0.27 5.91
CA MET A 361 -12.66 -0.10 5.25
C MET A 361 -12.59 -1.59 4.92
N LEU A 362 -13.13 -2.46 5.78
CA LEU A 362 -13.24 -3.89 5.50
C LEU A 362 -14.18 -4.15 4.31
N SER A 363 -15.34 -3.48 4.28
CA SER A 363 -16.29 -3.56 3.15
C SER A 363 -15.63 -3.13 1.84
N LEU A 364 -14.82 -2.06 1.87
CA LEU A 364 -14.05 -1.62 0.70
C LEU A 364 -13.04 -2.69 0.24
N SER A 365 -12.36 -3.39 1.17
CA SER A 365 -11.46 -4.49 0.83
C SER A 365 -12.19 -5.63 0.12
N PHE A 366 -13.38 -6.02 0.60
CA PHE A 366 -14.20 -7.05 -0.04
C PHE A 366 -14.71 -6.61 -1.41
N ALA A 367 -15.16 -5.36 -1.55
CA ALA A 367 -15.56 -4.80 -2.84
C ALA A 367 -14.38 -4.79 -3.83
N TYR A 368 -13.19 -4.41 -3.36
CA TYR A 368 -11.98 -4.43 -4.18
C TYR A 368 -11.60 -5.84 -4.64
N GLY A 369 -11.66 -6.84 -3.75
CA GLY A 369 -11.44 -8.24 -4.13
C GLY A 369 -12.41 -8.71 -5.21
N ARG A 370 -13.69 -8.27 -5.17
CA ARG A 370 -14.67 -8.58 -6.24
C ARG A 370 -14.31 -7.89 -7.56
N VAL A 371 -13.81 -6.66 -7.51
CA VAL A 371 -13.31 -5.96 -8.72
C VAL A 371 -12.13 -6.73 -9.33
N LEU A 372 -11.18 -7.22 -8.53
CA LEU A 372 -10.07 -8.04 -9.02
C LEU A 372 -10.54 -9.35 -9.67
N VAL A 373 -11.58 -10.00 -9.11
CA VAL A 373 -12.20 -11.18 -9.73
C VAL A 373 -12.81 -10.86 -11.08
N LEU A 374 -13.54 -9.73 -11.20
CA LEU A 374 -14.13 -9.29 -12.47
C LEU A 374 -13.03 -8.97 -13.50
N GLN A 375 -11.95 -8.32 -13.06
CA GLN A 375 -10.78 -8.05 -13.89
C GLN A 375 -10.17 -9.35 -14.43
N LYS A 376 -9.92 -10.33 -13.55
CA LYS A 376 -9.38 -11.65 -13.92
C LYS A 376 -10.30 -12.36 -14.94
N THR A 377 -11.59 -12.35 -14.68
CA THR A 377 -12.59 -12.99 -15.56
C THR A 377 -12.60 -12.37 -16.94
N PHE A 378 -12.60 -11.05 -17.01
CA PHE A 378 -12.58 -10.31 -18.29
C PHE A 378 -11.28 -10.56 -19.06
N ALA A 379 -10.13 -10.45 -18.40
CA ALA A 379 -8.83 -10.70 -19.01
C ALA A 379 -8.73 -12.15 -19.53
N THR A 380 -9.25 -13.13 -18.78
CA THR A 380 -9.27 -14.53 -19.18
C THR A 380 -10.16 -14.78 -20.40
N ALA A 381 -11.33 -14.13 -20.47
CA ALA A 381 -12.22 -14.25 -21.63
C ALA A 381 -11.54 -13.67 -22.89
N ALA A 382 -10.92 -12.51 -22.80
CA ALA A 382 -10.18 -11.91 -23.91
C ALA A 382 -8.97 -12.76 -24.34
N LEU A 383 -8.24 -13.35 -23.36
CA LEU A 383 -7.10 -14.23 -23.60
C LEU A 383 -7.51 -15.51 -24.34
N ASN A 384 -8.63 -16.13 -23.94
CA ASN A 384 -9.14 -17.33 -24.59
C ASN A 384 -9.59 -17.06 -26.05
N ALA A 385 -10.27 -15.93 -26.29
CA ALA A 385 -10.65 -15.52 -27.63
C ALA A 385 -9.41 -15.30 -28.52
N LEU A 386 -8.40 -14.58 -27.97
CA LEU A 386 -7.14 -14.31 -28.68
C LEU A 386 -6.36 -15.59 -28.96
N SER A 387 -6.30 -16.50 -28.00
CA SER A 387 -5.66 -17.81 -28.17
C SER A 387 -6.30 -18.65 -29.27
N TYR A 388 -7.65 -18.69 -29.29
CA TYR A 388 -8.37 -19.38 -30.34
C TYR A 388 -8.08 -18.81 -31.72
N ASP A 389 -8.09 -17.49 -31.87
CA ASP A 389 -7.81 -16.83 -33.15
C ASP A 389 -6.39 -17.08 -33.67
N ILE A 390 -5.41 -17.14 -32.76
CA ILE A 390 -4.02 -17.44 -33.14
C ILE A 390 -3.87 -18.92 -33.47
N ALA A 391 -4.39 -19.82 -32.62
CA ALA A 391 -4.21 -21.27 -32.80
C ALA A 391 -4.96 -21.84 -33.99
N SER A 392 -6.12 -21.27 -34.37
CA SER A 392 -6.95 -21.75 -35.49
C SER A 392 -6.41 -21.32 -36.87
N ARG A 393 -5.49 -20.33 -36.91
CA ARG A 393 -4.94 -19.84 -38.20
C ARG A 393 -3.48 -20.27 -38.34
N PRO A 394 -3.16 -21.17 -39.30
CA PRO A 394 -1.78 -21.64 -39.53
C PRO A 394 -0.75 -20.51 -39.60
N ALA A 395 -1.07 -19.48 -40.39
CA ALA A 395 -0.16 -18.34 -40.62
C ALA A 395 0.18 -17.54 -39.34
N LEU A 396 -0.76 -17.47 -38.34
CA LEU A 396 -0.50 -16.84 -37.05
C LEU A 396 0.21 -17.81 -36.09
N ARG A 397 -0.18 -19.07 -36.11
CA ARG A 397 0.45 -20.10 -35.24
C ARG A 397 1.92 -20.31 -35.64
N GLU A 398 2.25 -20.23 -36.91
CA GLU A 398 3.58 -20.44 -37.45
C GLU A 398 4.38 -19.13 -37.54
N ALA A 399 3.78 -17.99 -37.13
CA ALA A 399 4.45 -16.72 -37.13
C ALA A 399 5.72 -16.79 -36.27
N LYS A 400 6.81 -16.24 -36.83
CA LYS A 400 8.14 -16.25 -36.20
C LYS A 400 8.13 -15.51 -34.85
N ARG A 401 7.41 -14.41 -34.79
CA ARG A 401 7.18 -13.60 -33.59
C ARG A 401 5.84 -12.89 -33.64
N ILE A 402 5.20 -12.74 -32.49
CA ILE A 402 3.97 -11.98 -32.33
C ILE A 402 4.25 -10.83 -31.34
N TYR A 403 4.00 -9.61 -31.77
CA TYR A 403 4.14 -8.39 -30.95
C TYR A 403 2.77 -7.98 -30.44
N LEU A 404 2.67 -7.67 -29.15
CA LEU A 404 1.43 -7.20 -28.53
C LEU A 404 1.55 -5.73 -28.13
N SER A 405 0.67 -4.88 -28.68
CA SER A 405 0.48 -3.49 -28.30
C SER A 405 -0.71 -3.38 -27.35
N VAL A 406 -0.47 -2.82 -26.19
CA VAL A 406 -1.49 -2.59 -25.16
C VAL A 406 -2.08 -1.21 -25.37
N THR A 407 -3.41 -1.11 -25.41
CA THR A 407 -4.13 0.15 -25.33
C THR A 407 -4.62 0.35 -23.91
N TYR A 408 -4.39 1.53 -23.36
CA TYR A 408 -4.84 1.93 -22.04
C TYR A 408 -6.22 2.58 -22.14
N SER A 409 -7.18 2.14 -21.33
CA SER A 409 -8.51 2.72 -21.27
C SER A 409 -9.18 2.47 -19.92
N ASP A 410 -9.83 3.50 -19.41
CA ASP A 410 -10.55 3.45 -18.13
C ASP A 410 -11.93 2.78 -18.24
N HIS A 411 -12.39 2.46 -19.46
CA HIS A 411 -13.81 2.16 -19.68
C HIS A 411 -14.15 0.67 -19.87
N TRP A 412 -13.16 -0.22 -19.92
CA TRP A 412 -13.36 -1.59 -20.33
C TRP A 412 -13.90 -2.56 -19.26
N LEU A 413 -13.83 -2.23 -17.97
CA LEU A 413 -14.39 -3.09 -16.92
C LEU A 413 -15.86 -2.73 -16.61
N THR A 414 -16.75 -2.89 -17.60
CA THR A 414 -18.17 -2.54 -17.51
C THR A 414 -18.89 -3.27 -16.37
N ALA A 415 -18.50 -4.51 -16.07
CA ALA A 415 -19.07 -5.32 -14.99
C ALA A 415 -18.81 -4.70 -13.59
N ALA A 416 -17.83 -3.83 -13.44
CA ALA A 416 -17.53 -3.11 -12.20
C ALA A 416 -18.05 -1.66 -12.18
N ALA A 417 -18.70 -1.17 -13.25
CA ALA A 417 -19.12 0.22 -13.39
C ALA A 417 -19.99 0.72 -12.21
N GLY A 418 -20.93 -0.12 -11.74
CA GLY A 418 -21.74 0.18 -10.56
C GLY A 418 -20.91 0.33 -9.28
N SER A 419 -19.91 -0.54 -9.09
CA SER A 419 -19.00 -0.48 -7.94
C SER A 419 -18.12 0.76 -7.99
N PHE A 420 -17.57 1.12 -9.14
CA PHE A 420 -16.75 2.32 -9.32
C PHE A 420 -17.54 3.60 -9.10
N ARG A 421 -18.81 3.65 -9.55
CA ARG A 421 -19.69 4.80 -9.31
C ARG A 421 -20.00 5.02 -7.83
N GLN A 422 -20.24 3.93 -7.08
CA GLN A 422 -20.55 4.02 -5.65
C GLN A 422 -19.30 4.18 -4.78
N LEU A 423 -18.17 3.62 -5.19
CA LEU A 423 -16.90 3.61 -4.47
C LEU A 423 -15.75 3.96 -5.44
N PRO A 424 -15.58 5.25 -5.80
CA PRO A 424 -14.58 5.67 -6.80
C PRO A 424 -13.14 5.29 -6.43
N ALA A 425 -12.85 5.15 -5.14
CA ALA A 425 -11.54 4.67 -4.67
C ALA A 425 -11.17 3.30 -5.24
N LEU A 426 -12.14 2.44 -5.59
CA LEU A 426 -11.87 1.11 -6.17
C LEU A 426 -11.16 1.20 -7.51
N HIS A 427 -11.53 2.15 -8.36
CA HIS A 427 -10.89 2.39 -9.66
C HIS A 427 -9.45 2.85 -9.46
N TYR A 428 -9.23 3.80 -8.55
CA TYR A 428 -7.89 4.27 -8.20
C TYR A 428 -7.00 3.17 -7.61
N LEU A 429 -7.56 2.28 -6.80
CA LEU A 429 -6.84 1.13 -6.23
C LEU A 429 -6.46 0.10 -7.29
N LEU A 430 -7.36 -0.16 -8.25
CA LEU A 430 -7.10 -1.10 -9.33
C LEU A 430 -5.89 -0.66 -10.17
N ASN A 431 -5.79 0.62 -10.53
CA ASN A 431 -4.64 1.25 -11.22
C ASN A 431 -4.08 0.41 -12.39
N THR A 432 -4.94 -0.29 -13.10
CA THR A 432 -4.58 -1.08 -14.28
C THR A 432 -5.52 -0.70 -15.41
N ASP A 433 -4.96 0.02 -16.38
CA ASP A 433 -5.69 0.53 -17.54
C ASP A 433 -5.69 -0.48 -18.70
N TYR A 434 -5.06 -1.64 -18.49
CA TYR A 434 -4.94 -2.71 -19.48
C TYR A 434 -5.61 -3.99 -18.95
N TYR A 435 -6.04 -4.84 -19.88
CA TYR A 435 -6.62 -6.14 -19.56
C TYR A 435 -5.85 -7.30 -20.19
N MET A 436 -4.82 -7.02 -21.00
CA MET A 436 -3.97 -8.02 -21.62
C MET A 436 -2.51 -7.56 -21.63
N LEU A 437 -1.62 -8.46 -21.26
CA LEU A 437 -0.17 -8.31 -21.38
C LEU A 437 0.39 -9.46 -22.22
N ALA A 438 1.53 -9.23 -22.88
CA ALA A 438 2.23 -10.25 -23.64
C ALA A 438 2.54 -11.50 -22.80
N GLU A 439 2.87 -11.30 -21.52
CA GLU A 439 3.17 -12.34 -20.54
C GLU A 439 1.96 -13.25 -20.21
N ASN A 440 0.75 -12.89 -20.64
CA ASN A 440 -0.42 -13.75 -20.46
C ASN A 440 -0.51 -14.86 -21.52
N LEU A 441 0.01 -14.65 -22.72
CA LEU A 441 -0.12 -15.58 -23.85
C LEU A 441 0.58 -16.95 -23.61
N PRO A 442 1.74 -17.04 -22.97
CA PRO A 442 2.34 -18.31 -22.59
C PRO A 442 1.44 -19.17 -21.67
N LYS A 443 0.55 -18.55 -20.88
CA LYS A 443 -0.41 -19.27 -20.02
C LYS A 443 -1.39 -20.15 -20.82
N VAL A 444 -1.60 -19.82 -22.09
CA VAL A 444 -2.47 -20.56 -23.02
C VAL A 444 -1.68 -21.25 -24.14
N GLY A 445 -0.37 -21.47 -23.95
CA GLY A 445 0.49 -22.23 -24.84
C GLY A 445 1.03 -21.47 -26.05
N ILE A 446 0.87 -20.14 -26.13
CA ILE A 446 1.42 -19.32 -27.19
C ILE A 446 2.78 -18.77 -26.76
N SER A 447 3.86 -19.34 -27.31
CA SER A 447 5.23 -19.07 -26.86
C SER A 447 6.02 -18.12 -27.75
N ASN A 448 5.53 -17.83 -28.97
CA ASN A 448 6.20 -16.97 -29.96
C ASN A 448 5.88 -15.46 -29.76
N VAL A 449 5.47 -15.08 -28.56
CA VAL A 449 5.13 -13.69 -28.18
C VAL A 449 6.37 -12.96 -27.68
N VAL A 450 6.47 -11.68 -28.02
CA VAL A 450 7.54 -10.78 -27.55
C VAL A 450 7.01 -9.87 -26.46
N ALA A 451 7.52 -10.04 -25.24
CA ALA A 451 7.20 -9.21 -24.07
C ALA A 451 8.18 -8.03 -23.87
N GLU A 452 9.25 -7.94 -24.68
CA GLU A 452 10.34 -6.97 -24.49
C GLU A 452 9.87 -5.51 -24.65
N ARG A 453 10.14 -4.70 -23.63
CA ARG A 453 9.79 -3.28 -23.55
C ARG A 453 10.34 -2.45 -24.73
N GLU A 454 11.55 -2.72 -25.18
CA GLU A 454 12.26 -1.92 -26.20
C GLU A 454 11.62 -2.05 -27.59
N ARG A 455 10.92 -3.13 -27.88
CA ARG A 455 10.25 -3.36 -29.15
C ARG A 455 8.78 -2.90 -29.18
N ARG A 456 8.22 -2.43 -28.05
CA ARG A 456 6.87 -1.84 -28.02
C ARG A 456 6.73 -0.62 -28.94
N ASN A 457 7.79 0.15 -29.13
CA ASN A 457 7.78 1.31 -30.04
C ASN A 457 7.81 0.91 -31.51
N ALA A 458 8.48 -0.18 -31.87
CA ALA A 458 8.49 -0.71 -33.24
C ALA A 458 7.12 -1.26 -33.67
N THR A 459 6.32 -1.76 -32.70
CA THR A 459 4.96 -2.27 -32.93
C THR A 459 3.93 -1.19 -33.22
N ARG A 460 4.16 0.06 -32.81
CA ARG A 460 3.20 1.16 -33.04
C ARG A 460 3.13 1.63 -34.51
N VAL A 461 4.12 1.32 -35.32
CA VAL A 461 4.25 1.83 -36.69
C VAL A 461 4.17 0.72 -37.74
N GLY A 462 4.57 -0.51 -37.41
CA GLY A 462 4.79 -1.60 -38.36
C GLY A 462 3.54 -2.12 -39.08
N TYR A 463 2.34 -1.97 -38.52
CA TYR A 463 1.09 -2.49 -39.07
C TYR A 463 0.21 -1.42 -39.74
N GLN A 464 0.63 -0.14 -39.72
CA GLN A 464 -0.16 0.95 -40.29
C GLN A 464 -0.31 0.78 -41.79
N GLY A 465 -1.53 0.92 -42.30
CA GLY A 465 -1.84 0.76 -43.74
C GLY A 465 -2.18 -0.68 -44.16
N PHE A 466 -2.11 -1.68 -43.26
CA PHE A 466 -2.49 -3.06 -43.57
C PHE A 466 -3.90 -3.39 -43.08
N ALA A 467 -4.60 -4.27 -43.76
CA ALA A 467 -5.86 -4.81 -43.28
C ALA A 467 -5.61 -5.86 -42.20
N PRO A 468 -6.38 -5.87 -41.10
CA PRO A 468 -6.24 -6.89 -40.10
C PRO A 468 -6.72 -8.26 -40.61
N VAL A 469 -6.02 -9.32 -40.23
CA VAL A 469 -6.45 -10.72 -40.49
C VAL A 469 -7.51 -11.19 -39.52
N VAL A 470 -7.62 -10.51 -38.39
CA VAL A 470 -8.67 -10.66 -37.38
C VAL A 470 -9.08 -9.27 -36.87
N ASP A 471 -10.38 -9.03 -36.83
CA ASP A 471 -10.98 -7.84 -36.23
C ASP A 471 -12.07 -8.28 -35.23
N SER A 472 -11.74 -8.38 -33.96
CA SER A 472 -12.62 -8.81 -32.90
C SER A 472 -13.11 -7.62 -32.03
N LEU A 473 -13.98 -7.90 -31.04
CA LEU A 473 -14.39 -6.90 -30.06
C LEU A 473 -13.21 -6.34 -29.26
N TYR A 474 -12.23 -7.19 -28.91
CA TYR A 474 -11.18 -6.87 -27.95
C TYR A 474 -9.86 -6.48 -28.61
N TYR A 475 -9.59 -6.90 -29.87
CA TYR A 475 -8.30 -6.72 -30.53
C TYR A 475 -8.42 -6.75 -32.05
N ARG A 476 -7.35 -6.28 -32.70
CA ARG A 476 -7.04 -6.53 -34.11
C ARG A 476 -5.74 -7.31 -34.22
N ILE A 477 -5.68 -8.27 -35.11
CA ILE A 477 -4.44 -8.98 -35.42
C ILE A 477 -4.06 -8.69 -36.87
N TYR A 478 -2.83 -8.28 -37.07
CA TYR A 478 -2.22 -8.06 -38.36
C TYR A 478 -1.12 -9.09 -38.57
N LEU A 479 -0.91 -9.52 -39.85
CA LEU A 479 0.16 -10.41 -40.23
C LEU A 479 0.96 -9.76 -41.37
N LEU A 480 2.25 -9.58 -41.15
CA LEU A 480 3.18 -8.99 -42.12
C LEU A 480 4.36 -9.94 -42.32
N GLY A 481 4.32 -10.71 -43.45
CA GLY A 481 5.25 -11.82 -43.60
C GLY A 481 5.17 -12.81 -42.45
N ASP A 482 6.31 -13.06 -41.79
CA ASP A 482 6.42 -14.00 -40.66
C ASP A 482 6.12 -13.35 -39.28
N TYR A 483 5.62 -12.10 -39.27
CA TYR A 483 5.43 -11.34 -37.99
C TYR A 483 3.97 -11.02 -37.76
N GLY A 484 3.47 -11.38 -36.55
CA GLY A 484 2.15 -11.00 -36.10
C GLY A 484 2.18 -9.73 -35.26
N PHE A 485 1.12 -8.90 -35.32
CA PHE A 485 0.93 -7.72 -34.49
C PHE A 485 -0.47 -7.74 -33.93
N ILE A 486 -0.56 -7.80 -32.57
CA ILE A 486 -1.81 -7.73 -31.84
C ILE A 486 -1.96 -6.33 -31.28
N VAL A 487 -3.04 -5.66 -31.63
CA VAL A 487 -3.41 -4.34 -31.12
C VAL A 487 -4.67 -4.49 -30.30
N MET A 488 -4.55 -4.34 -28.98
CA MET A 488 -5.70 -4.36 -28.10
C MET A 488 -6.54 -3.10 -28.34
N LYS A 489 -7.86 -3.28 -28.47
CA LYS A 489 -8.79 -2.17 -28.69
C LYS A 489 -9.17 -1.51 -27.37
N GLU A 490 -9.51 -0.24 -27.43
CA GLU A 490 -10.29 0.39 -26.38
C GLU A 490 -11.72 -0.16 -26.40
N PRO A 491 -12.29 -0.55 -25.24
CA PRO A 491 -13.69 -0.94 -25.17
C PRO A 491 -14.59 0.25 -25.54
N ALA A 492 -15.72 -0.05 -26.14
CA ALA A 492 -16.75 0.96 -26.37
C ALA A 492 -17.19 1.58 -25.04
N PRO A 493 -17.49 2.90 -24.98
CA PRO A 493 -18.01 3.53 -23.79
C PRO A 493 -19.23 2.77 -23.27
N VAL A 494 -19.32 2.64 -21.95
CA VAL A 494 -20.45 1.96 -21.30
C VAL A 494 -21.73 2.69 -21.67
N VAL A 495 -22.58 2.08 -22.49
CA VAL A 495 -23.97 2.51 -22.61
C VAL A 495 -24.60 2.23 -21.23
N GLU A 496 -25.25 3.23 -20.62
CA GLU A 496 -25.96 3.03 -19.35
C GLU A 496 -26.90 1.82 -19.49
N LEU A 497 -26.56 0.78 -18.74
CA LEU A 497 -27.47 -0.37 -18.63
C LEU A 497 -28.71 0.13 -17.87
N ARG A 498 -29.80 0.31 -18.58
CA ARG A 498 -31.12 0.59 -17.98
C ARG A 498 -31.70 -0.75 -17.55
N TRP A 499 -31.73 -0.96 -16.25
CA TRP A 499 -32.43 -2.09 -15.61
C TRP A 499 -33.81 -1.67 -15.19
#